data_1b28edb9ddf791bbb3ec447ead9b7d85
#
_entry.id   1b28edb9ddf791bbb3ec447ead9b7d85
#
_cell.length_a   1.000
_cell.length_b   1.000
_cell.length_c   1.000
_cell.angle_alpha   90.00
_cell.angle_beta   90.00
_cell.angle_gamma   90.00
#
_symmetry.space_group_name_H-M   'P 1'
#
loop_
_entity.id
_entity.type
_entity.pdbx_description
1 polymer ?
#
loop_
_entity_poly.entity_id
_entity_poly.type
_entity_poly.pdbx_seq_one_letter_code
_entity_poly.pdbx_strand_id
1 'polypeptide(L)'
;ASDVYKRQDRTPIGNGNLSQTKNGKPASSLMGRFKDFDGGLTQVSFNPFGCCYFTNDFGVMFIFKPISLQESEVELIWLVNEEARENKDFKPEEVSYIWDVTTAHDTTIIENNQEGLLSQSFKPGVLSENESAVTYFYNWYFTNMQLP
;
A
#
# COMPACT_ATOMS: atom_id res chain seq x y z
N ALA A 1 0.79 20.73 16.69
CA ALA A 1 1.38 19.46 16.29
C ALA A 1 0.49 18.89 15.21
N SER A 2 1.02 18.70 14.01
CA SER A 2 0.27 18.12 12.91
C SER A 2 -0.07 16.67 13.26
N ASP A 3 -1.31 16.40 13.61
CA ASP A 3 -1.82 15.04 13.69
C ASP A 3 -1.97 14.49 12.26
N VAL A 4 -0.83 14.12 11.69
CA VAL A 4 -0.83 13.27 10.51
C VAL A 4 -1.46 11.97 10.95
N TYR A 5 -2.63 11.63 10.41
CA TYR A 5 -3.27 10.37 10.67
C TYR A 5 -2.35 9.24 10.23
N LYS A 6 -1.76 8.57 11.20
CA LYS A 6 -0.94 7.38 11.00
C LYS A 6 -1.71 6.19 11.54
N ARG A 7 -1.94 5.21 10.69
CA ARG A 7 -2.42 3.90 11.10
C ARG A 7 -1.34 2.87 10.81
N GLN A 8 -1.05 2.05 11.79
CA GLN A 8 -0.15 0.92 11.65
C GLN A 8 -0.87 -0.33 12.15
N ASP A 9 -0.90 -1.33 11.30
CA ASP A 9 -1.41 -2.67 11.61
C ASP A 9 -0.36 -3.71 11.22
N ARG A 10 -0.31 -4.82 11.96
CA ARG A 10 0.46 -6.00 11.55
C ARG A 10 -0.46 -7.22 11.58
N THR A 11 -0.59 -7.86 10.44
CA THR A 11 -1.48 -9.00 10.23
C THR A 11 -0.71 -10.17 9.61
N PRO A 12 -1.08 -11.42 9.87
CA PRO A 12 -0.46 -12.56 9.20
C PRO A 12 -0.79 -12.55 7.71
N ILE A 13 0.19 -12.89 6.86
CA ILE A 13 0.01 -13.05 5.42
C ILE A 13 -0.93 -14.24 5.12
N GLY A 14 -0.95 -15.24 5.99
CA GLY A 14 -1.79 -16.42 5.86
C GLY A 14 -1.15 -17.54 5.03
N ASN A 15 -1.81 -18.72 5.02
CA ASN A 15 -1.39 -19.90 4.27
C ASN A 15 0.03 -20.40 4.55
N GLY A 16 0.62 -20.04 5.71
CA GLY A 16 2.00 -20.37 6.05
C GLY A 16 3.05 -19.59 5.26
N ASN A 17 2.65 -18.55 4.54
CA ASN A 17 3.58 -17.67 3.82
C ASN A 17 4.40 -16.81 4.80
N LEU A 18 5.69 -16.71 4.53
CA LEU A 18 6.64 -15.92 5.32
C LEU A 18 6.92 -14.55 4.71
N SER A 19 6.63 -14.37 3.42
CA SER A 19 6.82 -13.12 2.71
C SER A 19 5.80 -12.94 1.57
N GLN A 20 5.66 -11.72 1.05
CA GLN A 20 4.79 -11.39 -0.08
C GLN A 20 5.50 -11.61 -1.42
N THR A 21 5.82 -12.85 -1.70
CA THR A 21 6.46 -13.30 -2.94
C THR A 21 5.58 -14.31 -3.65
N LYS A 22 5.88 -14.62 -4.90
CA LYS A 22 5.13 -15.59 -5.72
C LYS A 22 4.97 -16.95 -5.04
N ASN A 23 5.95 -17.38 -4.26
CA ASN A 23 5.98 -18.69 -3.61
C ASN A 23 5.81 -18.64 -2.08
N GLY A 24 5.57 -17.44 -1.53
CA GLY A 24 5.42 -17.21 -0.09
C GLY A 24 6.71 -17.32 0.73
N LYS A 25 7.87 -17.49 0.10
CA LYS A 25 9.16 -17.60 0.76
C LYS A 25 9.87 -16.24 0.79
N PRO A 26 10.76 -16.00 1.76
CA PRO A 26 11.59 -14.81 1.77
C PRO A 26 12.39 -14.63 0.47
N ALA A 27 12.44 -13.38 -0.03
CA ALA A 27 13.19 -13.00 -1.23
C ALA A 27 14.44 -12.19 -0.93
N SER A 28 14.64 -11.77 0.34
CA SER A 28 15.80 -11.01 0.76
C SER A 28 16.19 -11.35 2.21
N SER A 29 17.27 -10.73 2.69
CA SER A 29 17.70 -10.81 4.08
C SER A 29 16.72 -10.08 5.00
N LEU A 30 16.68 -10.47 6.27
CA LEU A 30 15.89 -9.78 7.29
C LEU A 30 16.21 -8.29 7.34
N MET A 31 15.18 -7.46 7.42
CA MET A 31 15.29 -6.00 7.51
C MET A 31 15.26 -5.48 8.93
N GLY A 32 15.90 -4.34 9.14
CA GLY A 32 15.80 -3.55 10.36
C GLY A 32 16.12 -4.36 11.62
N ARG A 33 15.15 -4.49 12.54
CA ARG A 33 15.32 -5.17 13.84
C ARG A 33 14.69 -6.56 13.91
N PHE A 34 14.14 -7.07 12.81
CA PHE A 34 13.58 -8.41 12.79
C PHE A 34 14.66 -9.46 13.07
N LYS A 35 14.30 -10.50 13.81
CA LYS A 35 15.19 -11.60 14.20
C LYS A 35 14.86 -12.90 13.49
N ASP A 36 13.63 -13.00 12.97
CA ASP A 36 13.11 -14.18 12.30
C ASP A 36 12.02 -13.77 11.29
N PHE A 37 11.55 -14.73 10.52
CA PHE A 37 10.43 -14.60 9.59
C PHE A 37 9.16 -15.07 10.29
N ASP A 38 8.33 -14.14 10.73
CA ASP A 38 7.08 -14.41 11.44
C ASP A 38 5.84 -14.48 10.51
N GLY A 39 6.03 -14.28 9.19
CA GLY A 39 4.93 -14.27 8.22
C GLY A 39 3.93 -13.12 8.41
N GLY A 40 4.36 -12.05 9.04
CA GLY A 40 3.53 -10.86 9.25
C GLY A 40 3.76 -9.80 8.19
N LEU A 41 2.66 -9.10 7.85
CA LEU A 41 2.64 -7.91 7.02
C LEU A 41 2.31 -6.70 7.87
N THR A 42 3.21 -5.74 7.93
CA THR A 42 2.96 -4.44 8.57
C THR A 42 2.51 -3.45 7.52
N GLN A 43 1.34 -2.87 7.71
CA GLN A 43 0.84 -1.76 6.91
C GLN A 43 0.98 -0.46 7.70
N VAL A 44 1.48 0.58 7.06
CA VAL A 44 1.55 1.94 7.61
C VAL A 44 0.96 2.90 6.59
N SER A 45 -0.04 3.68 6.99
CA SER A 45 -0.66 4.69 6.13
C SER A 45 -0.22 6.09 6.53
N PHE A 46 0.11 6.91 5.54
CA PHE A 46 0.48 8.31 5.67
C PHE A 46 -0.48 9.15 4.82
N ASN A 47 -1.67 9.37 5.33
CA ASN A 47 -2.67 10.12 4.58
C ASN A 47 -2.25 11.58 4.37
N PRO A 48 -2.55 12.14 3.18
CA PRO A 48 -3.33 11.52 2.09
C PRO A 48 -2.48 10.81 1.02
N PHE A 49 -1.16 10.90 1.04
CA PHE A 49 -0.34 10.67 -0.16
C PHE A 49 0.55 9.44 -0.10
N GLY A 50 0.38 8.55 0.86
CA GLY A 50 1.23 7.37 0.86
C GLY A 50 0.84 6.27 1.83
N CYS A 51 1.33 5.10 1.54
CA CYS A 51 1.31 3.95 2.45
C CYS A 51 2.54 3.07 2.23
N CYS A 52 2.84 2.25 3.22
CA CYS A 52 3.91 1.28 3.14
C CYS A 52 3.42 -0.07 3.61
N TYR A 53 3.96 -1.11 3.00
CA TYR A 53 3.77 -2.50 3.39
C TYR A 53 5.13 -3.13 3.63
N PHE A 54 5.31 -3.76 4.79
CA PHE A 54 6.57 -4.38 5.17
C PHE A 54 6.35 -5.83 5.58
N THR A 55 7.07 -6.72 4.96
CA THR A 55 7.34 -8.07 5.45
C THR A 55 8.60 -8.06 6.33
N ASN A 56 9.17 -9.21 6.62
CA ASN A 56 10.41 -9.26 7.42
C ASN A 56 11.66 -8.99 6.57
N ASP A 57 11.57 -9.14 5.26
CA ASP A 57 12.69 -9.16 4.31
C ASP A 57 12.70 -7.98 3.33
N PHE A 58 11.54 -7.42 3.01
CA PHE A 58 11.44 -6.24 2.16
C PHE A 58 10.19 -5.42 2.49
N GLY A 59 10.14 -4.21 1.95
CA GLY A 59 8.98 -3.36 1.99
C GLY A 59 8.73 -2.70 0.66
N VAL A 60 7.50 -2.23 0.47
CA VAL A 60 7.11 -1.35 -0.63
C VAL A 60 6.47 -0.09 -0.08
N MET A 61 6.86 1.05 -0.63
CA MET A 61 6.25 2.35 -0.36
C MET A 61 5.48 2.81 -1.59
N PHE A 62 4.23 3.18 -1.39
CA PHE A 62 3.37 3.80 -2.39
C PHE A 62 3.34 5.29 -2.14
N ILE A 63 3.61 6.08 -3.18
CA ILE A 63 3.49 7.53 -3.15
C ILE A 63 2.49 7.93 -4.21
N PHE A 64 1.36 8.52 -3.78
CA PHE A 64 0.30 8.99 -4.66
C PHE A 64 0.53 10.47 -4.99
N LYS A 65 0.70 10.76 -6.27
CA LYS A 65 0.95 12.12 -6.78
C LYS A 65 -0.25 12.58 -7.60
N PRO A 66 -1.04 13.56 -7.15
CA PRO A 66 -2.12 14.11 -7.97
C PRO A 66 -1.53 14.89 -9.14
N ILE A 67 -1.93 14.54 -10.36
CA ILE A 67 -1.51 15.21 -11.59
C ILE A 67 -2.59 16.20 -12.06
N SER A 68 -3.85 15.76 -12.01
CA SER A 68 -5.02 16.57 -12.37
C SER A 68 -6.23 16.15 -11.51
N LEU A 69 -7.39 16.71 -11.79
CA LEU A 69 -8.65 16.31 -11.12
C LEU A 69 -9.06 14.86 -11.41
N GLN A 70 -8.55 14.27 -12.48
CA GLN A 70 -8.95 12.94 -12.94
C GLN A 70 -7.77 11.99 -13.11
N GLU A 71 -6.57 12.44 -12.78
CA GLU A 71 -5.35 11.68 -13.01
C GLU A 71 -4.42 11.76 -11.81
N SER A 72 -3.91 10.61 -11.41
CA SER A 72 -2.89 10.46 -10.38
C SER A 72 -1.80 9.52 -10.85
N GLU A 73 -0.57 9.82 -10.50
CA GLU A 73 0.57 8.91 -10.64
C GLU A 73 0.80 8.18 -9.33
N VAL A 74 1.13 6.89 -9.41
CA VAL A 74 1.54 6.11 -8.25
C VAL A 74 2.98 5.65 -8.47
N GLU A 75 3.86 6.08 -7.57
CA GLU A 75 5.25 5.63 -7.53
C GLU A 75 5.39 4.52 -6.47
N LEU A 76 6.02 3.41 -6.85
CA LEU A 76 6.36 2.32 -5.96
C LEU A 76 7.87 2.27 -5.73
N ILE A 77 8.26 2.24 -4.47
CA ILE A 77 9.68 2.17 -4.06
C ILE A 77 9.85 0.93 -3.20
N TRP A 78 10.71 0.01 -3.64
CA TRP A 78 11.04 -1.18 -2.86
C TRP A 78 12.23 -0.92 -1.95
N LEU A 79 12.13 -1.44 -0.74
CA LEU A 79 13.12 -1.32 0.31
C LEU A 79 13.57 -2.72 0.72
N VAL A 80 14.86 -2.94 0.76
CA VAL A 80 15.50 -4.18 1.24
C VAL A 80 16.50 -3.85 2.34
N ASN A 81 17.11 -4.86 2.96
CA ASN A 81 18.20 -4.65 3.92
C ASN A 81 19.33 -3.85 3.26
N GLU A 82 19.89 -2.87 3.99
CA GLU A 82 20.95 -1.97 3.51
C GLU A 82 22.26 -2.70 3.08
N GLU A 83 22.49 -3.87 3.63
CA GLU A 83 23.65 -4.71 3.28
C GLU A 83 23.35 -5.70 2.16
N ALA A 84 22.06 -5.83 1.75
CA ALA A 84 21.66 -6.76 0.70
C ALA A 84 22.12 -6.29 -0.69
N ARG A 85 22.69 -7.20 -1.44
CA ARG A 85 23.24 -6.95 -2.77
C ARG A 85 22.33 -7.55 -3.84
N GLU A 86 22.00 -6.74 -4.82
CA GLU A 86 21.21 -7.16 -5.97
C GLU A 86 21.86 -8.35 -6.69
N ASN A 87 21.04 -9.28 -7.17
CA ASN A 87 21.39 -10.53 -7.83
C ASN A 87 22.23 -11.52 -7.00
N LYS A 88 22.44 -11.21 -5.72
CA LYS A 88 23.09 -12.11 -4.77
C LYS A 88 22.19 -12.43 -3.58
N ASP A 89 21.75 -11.41 -2.88
CA ASP A 89 20.98 -11.52 -1.65
C ASP A 89 19.48 -11.28 -1.89
N PHE A 90 19.12 -10.66 -3.02
CA PHE A 90 17.76 -10.52 -3.54
C PHE A 90 17.79 -10.34 -5.07
N LYS A 91 16.63 -10.59 -5.70
CA LYS A 91 16.37 -10.26 -7.09
C LYS A 91 15.21 -9.28 -7.18
N PRO A 92 15.35 -8.16 -7.91
CA PRO A 92 14.29 -7.17 -8.03
C PRO A 92 12.96 -7.76 -8.48
N GLU A 93 12.97 -8.66 -9.46
CA GLU A 93 11.78 -9.30 -10.00
C GLU A 93 11.06 -10.25 -9.00
N GLU A 94 11.77 -10.79 -8.01
CA GLU A 94 11.16 -11.61 -6.96
C GLU A 94 10.52 -10.73 -5.88
N VAL A 95 11.14 -9.60 -5.58
CA VAL A 95 10.67 -8.63 -4.59
C VAL A 95 9.46 -7.85 -5.12
N SER A 96 9.46 -7.47 -6.41
CA SER A 96 8.40 -6.64 -6.99
C SER A 96 7.16 -7.45 -7.41
N TYR A 97 7.31 -8.73 -7.71
CA TYR A 97 6.33 -9.57 -8.42
C TYR A 97 4.88 -9.40 -7.94
N ILE A 98 4.63 -9.53 -6.64
CA ILE A 98 3.25 -9.49 -6.12
C ILE A 98 2.62 -8.13 -6.37
N TRP A 99 3.38 -7.07 -6.11
CA TRP A 99 2.90 -5.71 -6.25
C TRP A 99 2.76 -5.29 -7.71
N ASP A 100 3.64 -5.76 -8.60
CA ASP A 100 3.50 -5.54 -10.05
C ASP A 100 2.21 -6.15 -10.58
N VAL A 101 1.89 -7.38 -10.17
CA VAL A 101 0.65 -8.05 -10.55
C VAL A 101 -0.58 -7.36 -9.93
N THR A 102 -0.52 -7.04 -8.64
CA THR A 102 -1.64 -6.42 -7.92
C THR A 102 -1.95 -5.04 -8.48
N THR A 103 -0.94 -4.19 -8.64
CA THR A 103 -1.13 -2.82 -9.16
C THR A 103 -1.62 -2.79 -10.60
N ALA A 104 -1.20 -3.74 -11.43
CA ALA A 104 -1.73 -3.87 -12.79
C ALA A 104 -3.24 -4.19 -12.80
N HIS A 105 -3.69 -5.08 -11.91
CA HIS A 105 -5.12 -5.37 -11.75
C HIS A 105 -5.88 -4.18 -11.17
N ASP A 106 -5.34 -3.54 -10.14
CA ASP A 106 -5.95 -2.40 -9.47
C ASP A 106 -6.09 -1.22 -10.43
N THR A 107 -5.09 -0.95 -11.27
CA THR A 107 -5.15 0.11 -12.30
C THR A 107 -6.38 -0.07 -13.18
N THR A 108 -6.60 -1.29 -13.71
CA THR A 108 -7.77 -1.58 -14.54
C THR A 108 -9.09 -1.31 -13.82
N ILE A 109 -9.18 -1.70 -12.55
CA ILE A 109 -10.38 -1.50 -11.72
C ILE A 109 -10.60 0.00 -11.45
N ILE A 110 -9.54 0.73 -11.11
CA ILE A 110 -9.58 2.16 -10.80
C ILE A 110 -10.01 2.97 -12.03
N GLU A 111 -9.43 2.70 -13.19
CA GLU A 111 -9.77 3.37 -14.45
C GLU A 111 -11.23 3.13 -14.82
N ASN A 112 -11.72 1.88 -14.80
CA ASN A 112 -13.12 1.55 -15.05
C ASN A 112 -14.06 2.21 -14.04
N ASN A 113 -13.67 2.28 -12.77
CA ASN A 113 -14.46 2.93 -11.73
C ASN A 113 -14.54 4.45 -11.95
N GLN A 114 -13.44 5.08 -12.38
CA GLN A 114 -13.42 6.50 -12.73
C GLN A 114 -14.36 6.82 -13.89
N GLU A 115 -14.41 5.99 -14.94
CA GLU A 115 -15.39 6.14 -16.02
C GLU A 115 -16.81 6.04 -15.49
N GLY A 116 -17.08 5.10 -14.57
CA GLY A 116 -18.38 4.96 -13.91
C GLY A 116 -18.79 6.21 -13.11
N LEU A 117 -17.85 6.85 -12.42
CA LEU A 117 -18.08 8.09 -11.67
C LEU A 117 -18.49 9.27 -12.57
N LEU A 118 -18.03 9.30 -13.82
CA LEU A 118 -18.39 10.33 -14.80
C LEU A 118 -19.76 10.09 -15.45
N SER A 119 -20.41 8.95 -15.19
CA SER A 119 -21.74 8.64 -15.73
C SER A 119 -22.81 9.53 -15.12
N GLN A 120 -23.76 9.98 -15.95
CA GLN A 120 -24.95 10.72 -15.48
C GLN A 120 -25.84 9.91 -14.52
N SER A 121 -25.71 8.58 -14.54
CA SER A 121 -26.47 7.67 -13.68
C SER A 121 -25.76 7.36 -12.36
N PHE A 122 -24.54 7.88 -12.14
CA PHE A 122 -23.79 7.63 -10.93
C PHE A 122 -24.55 8.13 -9.69
N LYS A 123 -24.58 7.29 -8.68
CA LYS A 123 -25.05 7.65 -7.33
C LYS A 123 -24.04 7.13 -6.30
N PRO A 124 -23.62 7.98 -5.35
CA PRO A 124 -22.73 7.53 -4.26
C PRO A 124 -23.32 6.35 -3.51
N GLY A 125 -22.48 5.36 -3.21
CA GLY A 125 -22.81 4.28 -2.30
C GLY A 125 -22.72 4.72 -0.83
N VAL A 126 -23.20 3.86 0.07
CA VAL A 126 -23.03 4.02 1.50
C VAL A 126 -21.77 3.29 1.96
N LEU A 127 -21.06 3.86 2.93
CA LEU A 127 -19.93 3.19 3.56
C LEU A 127 -20.44 2.15 4.57
N SER A 128 -19.80 0.99 4.57
CA SER A 128 -20.03 -0.04 5.58
C SER A 128 -19.28 0.27 6.88
N GLU A 129 -19.62 -0.41 7.97
CA GLU A 129 -18.90 -0.29 9.25
C GLU A 129 -17.43 -0.69 9.14
N ASN A 130 -17.11 -1.59 8.22
CA ASN A 130 -15.72 -2.02 7.97
C ASN A 130 -14.86 -0.96 7.26
N GLU A 131 -15.49 0.08 6.70
CA GLU A 131 -14.82 1.18 6.00
C GLU A 131 -14.57 2.39 6.92
N SER A 132 -14.49 2.17 8.21
CA SER A 132 -14.21 3.23 9.20
C SER A 132 -12.96 4.06 8.87
N ALA A 133 -11.94 3.46 8.26
CA ALA A 133 -10.74 4.17 7.83
C ALA A 133 -11.03 5.29 6.80
N VAL A 134 -12.01 5.07 5.91
CA VAL A 134 -12.46 6.07 4.94
C VAL A 134 -13.15 7.24 5.65
N THR A 135 -14.00 6.93 6.65
CA THR A 135 -14.66 7.97 7.47
C THR A 135 -13.63 8.81 8.23
N TYR A 136 -12.61 8.20 8.81
CA TYR A 136 -11.53 8.93 9.48
C TYR A 136 -10.74 9.81 8.51
N PHE A 137 -10.46 9.31 7.31
CA PHE A 137 -9.82 10.10 6.27
C PHE A 137 -10.64 11.32 5.89
N TYR A 138 -11.96 11.17 5.66
CA TYR A 138 -12.85 12.29 5.34
C TYR A 138 -12.88 13.33 6.46
N ASN A 139 -13.00 12.91 7.72
CA ASN A 139 -13.00 13.83 8.85
C ASN A 139 -11.69 14.64 8.91
N TRP A 140 -10.55 13.96 8.74
CA TRP A 140 -9.26 14.62 8.68
C TRP A 140 -9.18 15.58 7.49
N TYR A 141 -9.60 15.15 6.31
CA TYR A 141 -9.55 15.94 5.07
C TYR A 141 -10.38 17.22 5.19
N PHE A 142 -11.66 17.11 5.57
CA PHE A 142 -12.55 18.29 5.69
C PHE A 142 -12.06 19.25 6.76
N THR A 143 -11.55 18.75 7.89
CA THR A 143 -11.00 19.59 8.95
C THR A 143 -9.79 20.39 8.48
N ASN A 144 -8.88 19.78 7.70
CA ASN A 144 -7.66 20.44 7.25
C ASN A 144 -7.86 21.30 6.01
N MET A 145 -8.80 20.97 5.15
CA MET A 145 -9.10 21.75 3.93
C MET A 145 -10.03 22.95 4.21
N GLN A 146 -10.52 23.10 5.43
CA GLN A 146 -11.46 24.18 5.82
C GLN A 146 -12.63 24.32 4.84
N LEU A 147 -13.08 23.18 4.31
CA LEU A 147 -14.25 23.15 3.44
C LEU A 147 -15.50 23.36 4.32
N PRO A 148 -16.46 24.19 3.85
CA PRO A 148 -17.68 24.50 4.59
C PRO A 148 -18.57 23.29 4.81
#